data_d394053b7ceceec9fccb9309b58dc549
#
_entry.id   d394053b7ceceec9fccb9309b58dc549
#
_cell.length_a   1.000
_cell.length_b   1.000
_cell.length_c   1.000
_cell.angle_alpha   90.00
_cell.angle_beta   90.00
_cell.angle_gamma   90.00
#
_symmetry.space_group_name_H-M   'P 1'
#
loop_
_entity.id
_entity.type
_entity.pdbx_description
1 polymer ?
#
loop_
_entity_poly.entity_id
_entity_poly.type
_entity_poly.pdbx_seq_one_letter_code
_entity_poly.pdbx_strand_id
1 'polypeptide(L)'
;AWSQSTNFARRCYLAERAPGGVVEQPTSGLPDWVQGRQPDDAELAPARDNFAILLFTFHTLEWLYLANSGHRRARWQWDSGAADWRGHWLAP
;
A
#
# COMPACT_ATOMS: atom_id res chain seq x y z
N ALA A 1 12.07 -2.11 -0.95
CA ALA A 1 10.78 -2.43 -0.30
C ALA A 1 10.80 -3.84 0.31
N TRP A 2 10.93 -4.94 -0.47
CA TRP A 2 10.90 -6.30 0.08
C TRP A 2 11.90 -6.49 1.22
N SER A 3 13.16 -6.15 1.03
CA SER A 3 14.23 -6.32 2.03
C SER A 3 14.04 -5.50 3.31
N GLN A 4 13.23 -4.45 3.25
CA GLN A 4 12.91 -3.60 4.40
C GLN A 4 11.62 -4.01 5.11
N SER A 5 10.86 -4.95 4.54
CA SER A 5 9.66 -5.49 5.17
C SER A 5 10.04 -6.53 6.23
N THR A 6 9.23 -6.64 7.27
CA THR A 6 9.40 -7.68 8.30
C THR A 6 8.96 -9.04 7.76
N ASN A 7 9.47 -10.14 8.33
CA ASN A 7 9.04 -11.47 7.97
C ASN A 7 7.54 -11.69 8.26
N PHE A 8 7.03 -11.04 9.29
CA PHE A 8 5.60 -11.03 9.58
C PHE A 8 4.77 -10.41 8.44
N ALA A 9 5.22 -9.30 7.86
CA ALA A 9 4.54 -8.68 6.72
C ALA A 9 4.69 -9.52 5.43
N ARG A 10 5.88 -10.08 5.19
CA ARG A 10 6.17 -10.88 3.99
C ARG A 10 5.37 -12.18 3.94
N ARG A 11 4.99 -12.76 5.08
CA ARG A 11 4.22 -14.01 5.11
C ARG A 11 2.88 -13.92 4.39
N CYS A 12 2.27 -12.72 4.28
CA CYS A 12 1.02 -12.52 3.58
C CYS A 12 1.10 -12.88 2.08
N TYR A 13 2.30 -12.88 1.52
CA TYR A 13 2.56 -13.26 0.12
C TYR A 13 2.78 -14.76 -0.07
N LEU A 14 2.66 -15.57 1.00
CA LEU A 14 2.62 -17.03 0.94
C LEU A 14 1.20 -17.58 0.66
N ALA A 15 0.22 -16.71 0.44
CA ALA A 15 -1.15 -17.15 0.17
C ALA A 15 -1.19 -18.15 -0.99
N GLU A 16 -1.87 -19.28 -0.77
CA GLU A 16 -1.92 -20.40 -1.72
C GLU A 16 -2.90 -20.18 -2.87
N ARG A 17 -3.79 -19.19 -2.71
CA ARG A 17 -4.83 -18.88 -3.71
C ARG A 17 -4.73 -17.42 -4.15
N ALA A 18 -5.09 -17.19 -5.40
CA ALA A 18 -5.18 -15.84 -5.94
C ALA A 18 -6.23 -15.01 -5.16
N PRO A 19 -5.97 -13.70 -4.95
CA PRO A 19 -6.94 -12.81 -4.34
C PRO A 19 -8.28 -12.82 -5.08
N GLY A 20 -9.38 -12.84 -4.33
CA GLY A 20 -10.75 -12.89 -4.89
C GLY A 20 -11.24 -14.26 -5.30
N GLY A 21 -10.45 -15.31 -5.14
CA GLY A 21 -10.90 -16.69 -5.39
C GLY A 21 -12.02 -17.11 -4.44
N VAL A 22 -13.03 -17.83 -4.97
CA VAL A 22 -14.13 -18.35 -4.16
C VAL A 22 -13.63 -19.47 -3.25
N VAL A 23 -14.02 -19.42 -1.99
CA VAL A 23 -13.72 -20.42 -0.96
C VAL A 23 -15.00 -20.81 -0.22
N GLU A 24 -15.07 -22.03 0.27
CA GLU A 24 -16.25 -22.54 0.97
C GLU A 24 -16.38 -22.03 2.41
N GLN A 25 -15.25 -21.75 3.05
CA GLN A 25 -15.18 -21.30 4.43
C GLN A 25 -14.25 -20.09 4.56
N PRO A 26 -14.47 -19.22 5.55
CA PRO A 26 -13.54 -18.12 5.83
C PRO A 26 -12.11 -18.65 6.05
N THR A 27 -11.16 -18.04 5.38
CA THR A 27 -9.74 -18.42 5.47
C THR A 27 -8.84 -17.19 5.42
N SER A 28 -7.66 -17.30 6.05
CA SER A 28 -6.57 -16.34 5.87
C SER A 28 -5.87 -16.51 4.52
N GLY A 29 -6.10 -17.62 3.82
CA GLY A 29 -5.38 -18.01 2.62
C GLY A 29 -3.93 -18.43 2.83
N LEU A 30 -3.43 -18.34 4.06
CA LEU A 30 -2.06 -18.74 4.40
C LEU A 30 -1.96 -20.27 4.58
N PRO A 31 -0.83 -20.87 4.22
CA PRO A 31 -0.55 -22.28 4.53
C PRO A 31 -0.66 -22.56 6.03
N ASP A 32 -1.13 -23.75 6.38
CA ASP A 32 -1.33 -24.14 7.80
C ASP A 32 -0.05 -24.04 8.63
N TRP A 33 1.10 -24.33 8.03
CA TRP A 33 2.39 -24.29 8.70
C TRP A 33 2.85 -22.87 9.10
N VAL A 34 2.23 -21.82 8.52
CA VAL A 34 2.53 -20.41 8.83
C VAL A 34 1.70 -19.91 10.02
N GLN A 35 0.59 -20.58 10.33
CA GLN A 35 -0.35 -20.08 11.34
C GLN A 35 0.32 -20.04 12.72
N GLY A 36 0.22 -18.87 13.37
CA GLY A 36 0.75 -18.66 14.71
C GLY A 36 2.29 -18.58 14.82
N ARG A 37 3.02 -18.58 13.70
CA ARG A 37 4.49 -18.44 13.70
C ARG A 37 4.99 -17.39 12.69
N GLN A 38 6.22 -16.99 12.87
CA GLN A 38 6.93 -16.11 11.96
C GLN A 38 7.91 -16.95 11.12
N PRO A 39 7.70 -17.06 9.79
CA PRO A 39 8.62 -17.77 8.90
C PRO A 39 10.01 -17.13 8.86
N ASP A 40 11.02 -17.90 8.58
CA ASP A 40 12.36 -17.41 8.29
C ASP A 40 12.51 -16.94 6.82
N ASP A 41 13.68 -16.41 6.48
CA ASP A 41 13.91 -15.84 5.14
C ASP A 41 13.91 -16.93 4.04
N ALA A 42 14.33 -18.16 4.33
CA ALA A 42 14.34 -19.28 3.38
C ALA A 42 12.90 -19.72 3.08
N GLU A 43 12.07 -19.83 4.11
CA GLU A 43 10.66 -20.17 4.00
C GLU A 43 9.85 -19.09 3.25
N LEU A 44 10.30 -17.82 3.30
CA LEU A 44 9.68 -16.69 2.63
C LEU A 44 10.16 -16.49 1.19
N ALA A 45 11.18 -17.21 0.75
CA ALA A 45 11.72 -17.02 -0.61
C ALA A 45 10.64 -17.14 -1.72
N PRO A 46 9.72 -18.13 -1.69
CA PRO A 46 8.66 -18.24 -2.71
C PRO A 46 7.67 -17.08 -2.68
N ALA A 47 7.47 -16.46 -1.53
CA ALA A 47 6.52 -15.35 -1.38
C ALA A 47 6.92 -14.11 -2.18
N ARG A 48 8.21 -13.97 -2.50
CA ARG A 48 8.72 -12.84 -3.26
C ARG A 48 8.14 -12.76 -4.68
N ASP A 49 7.81 -13.86 -5.29
CA ASP A 49 7.24 -13.92 -6.64
C ASP A 49 5.81 -13.35 -6.69
N ASN A 50 5.14 -13.34 -5.53
CA ASN A 50 3.82 -12.74 -5.38
C ASN A 50 3.86 -11.26 -4.92
N PHE A 51 5.05 -10.70 -4.67
CA PHE A 51 5.22 -9.33 -4.22
C PHE A 51 5.32 -8.38 -5.40
N ALA A 52 4.48 -7.35 -5.39
CA ALA A 52 4.52 -6.28 -6.38
C ALA A 52 4.54 -4.91 -5.70
N ILE A 53 5.08 -3.92 -6.39
CA ILE A 53 5.09 -2.52 -5.98
C ILE A 53 4.42 -1.71 -7.06
N LEU A 54 3.47 -0.89 -6.66
CA LEU A 54 2.90 0.16 -7.52
C LEU A 54 3.54 1.49 -7.10
N LEU A 55 4.24 2.11 -8.02
CA LEU A 55 4.83 3.43 -7.82
C LEU A 55 4.05 4.47 -8.61
N PHE A 56 3.51 5.45 -7.90
CA PHE A 56 2.80 6.58 -8.49
C PHE A 56 3.63 7.83 -8.30
N THR A 57 3.88 8.58 -9.38
CA THR A 57 4.49 9.91 -9.33
C THR A 57 3.43 10.95 -9.59
N PHE A 58 3.24 11.85 -8.66
CA PHE A 58 2.26 12.92 -8.75
C PHE A 58 2.95 14.23 -9.11
N HIS A 59 2.30 15.03 -9.96
CA HIS A 59 2.69 16.41 -10.26
C HIS A 59 1.71 17.42 -9.70
N THR A 60 0.54 16.94 -9.33
CA THR A 60 -0.52 17.77 -8.72
C THR A 60 -1.20 16.96 -7.62
N LEU A 61 -1.41 17.58 -6.47
CA LEU A 61 -2.18 17.04 -5.36
C LEU A 61 -3.24 18.07 -4.97
N GLU A 62 -4.49 17.64 -4.86
CA GLU A 62 -5.57 18.47 -4.30
C GLU A 62 -6.07 17.86 -3.00
N TRP A 63 -6.36 18.74 -2.06
CA TRP A 63 -6.97 18.42 -0.79
C TRP A 63 -8.28 19.19 -0.63
N LEU A 64 -9.34 18.49 -0.25
CA LEU A 64 -10.64 19.05 0.04
C LEU A 64 -11.08 18.60 1.44
N TYR A 65 -11.30 19.56 2.31
CA TYR A 65 -11.84 19.34 3.64
C TYR A 65 -13.31 19.76 3.69
N LEU A 66 -14.19 18.82 4.02
CA LEU A 66 -15.62 19.05 4.14
C LEU A 66 -15.96 19.27 5.63
N ALA A 67 -16.45 20.44 5.95
CA ALA A 67 -16.87 20.79 7.31
C ALA A 67 -18.16 21.59 7.31
N ASN A 68 -18.94 21.45 8.37
CA ASN A 68 -20.17 22.21 8.59
C ASN A 68 -19.90 23.74 8.70
N SER A 69 -18.69 24.10 9.16
CA SER A 69 -18.24 25.50 9.25
C SER A 69 -17.78 26.11 7.93
N GLY A 70 -17.89 25.36 6.84
CA GLY A 70 -17.42 25.74 5.50
C GLY A 70 -16.27 24.85 5.02
N HIS A 71 -16.30 24.56 3.74
CA HIS A 71 -15.29 23.72 3.10
C HIS A 71 -13.98 24.48 2.90
N ARG A 72 -12.87 23.76 2.80
CA ARG A 72 -11.57 24.31 2.46
C ARG A 72 -10.93 23.44 1.39
N ARG A 73 -10.27 24.06 0.42
CA ARG A 73 -9.60 23.39 -0.69
C ARG A 73 -8.22 23.95 -0.89
N ALA A 74 -7.25 23.06 -1.13
CA ALA A 74 -5.88 23.44 -1.46
C ALA A 74 -5.38 22.59 -2.61
N ARG A 75 -4.43 23.13 -3.37
CA ARG A 75 -3.72 22.42 -4.44
C ARG A 75 -2.23 22.65 -4.28
N TRP A 76 -1.46 21.59 -4.50
CA TRP A 76 -0.01 21.64 -4.63
C TRP A 76 0.36 21.16 -6.04
N GLN A 77 1.27 21.87 -6.65
CA GLN A 77 1.84 21.53 -7.94
C GLN A 77 3.36 21.42 -7.80
N TRP A 78 3.92 20.39 -8.42
CA TRP A 78 5.36 20.21 -8.47
C TRP A 78 5.98 21.23 -9.43
N ASP A 79 6.92 22.03 -8.93
CA ASP A 79 7.75 22.93 -9.73
C ASP A 79 9.09 22.25 -10.00
N SER A 80 9.29 21.74 -11.20
CA SER A 80 10.52 21.04 -11.58
C SER A 80 11.74 21.97 -11.62
N GLY A 81 11.55 23.28 -11.86
CA GLY A 81 12.61 24.26 -11.85
C GLY A 81 13.16 24.55 -10.45
N ALA A 82 12.27 24.56 -9.46
CA ALA A 82 12.62 24.75 -8.07
C ALA A 82 12.88 23.44 -7.31
N ALA A 83 12.53 22.29 -7.92
CA ALA A 83 12.49 20.96 -7.29
C ALA A 83 11.71 20.97 -5.96
N ASP A 84 10.56 21.63 -5.94
CA ASP A 84 9.74 21.84 -4.74
C ASP A 84 8.25 21.90 -5.08
N TRP A 85 7.42 21.73 -4.06
CA TRP A 85 5.96 21.84 -4.16
C TRP A 85 5.48 23.25 -3.89
N ARG A 86 4.67 23.80 -4.79
CA ARG A 86 3.98 25.08 -4.61
C ARG A 86 2.53 24.86 -4.24
N GLY A 87 2.14 25.35 -3.06
CA GLY A 87 0.79 25.24 -2.53
C GLY A 87 -0.01 26.52 -2.68
N HIS A 88 -1.31 26.37 -3.01
CA HIS A 88 -2.28 27.45 -3.10
C HIS A 88 -3.60 27.05 -2.47
N TRP A 89 -4.24 27.98 -1.78
CA TRP A 89 -5.64 27.83 -1.40
C TRP A 89 -6.54 28.06 -2.61
N LEU A 90 -7.57 27.25 -2.73
CA LEU A 90 -8.59 27.37 -3.77
C LEU A 90 -9.95 27.61 -3.11
N ALA A 91 -10.83 28.30 -3.80
CA ALA A 91 -12.24 28.29 -3.44
C ALA A 91 -12.78 26.87 -3.54
N PRO A 92 -13.54 26.41 -2.53
CA PRO A 92 -14.09 25.07 -2.52
C PRO A 92 -15.21 24.85 -3.54
#